data_870e0d6144c3f63d525cbf5dde1dbcdb
#
_entry.id   870e0d6144c3f63d525cbf5dde1dbcdb
#
_cell.length_a   1.000
_cell.length_b   1.000
_cell.length_c   1.000
_cell.angle_alpha   90.00
_cell.angle_beta   90.00
_cell.angle_gamma   90.00
#
_symmetry.space_group_name_H-M   'P 1'
#
loop_
_entity.id
_entity.type
_entity.pdbx_description
1 polymer ?
#
loop_
_entity_poly.entity_id
_entity_poly.type
_entity_poly.pdbx_seq_one_letter_code
_entity_poly.pdbx_strand_id
1 'polypeptide(L)'
;MIRPAWADRGDRIVLMDSWAKGKRERDIPIRNAEQRRVLDEAKQFAGKGSLIPKAMRYVEQLKRFETQCGKAGIHHVHGLRHHYAQERYRELTGWECPANGGPKSKELTPEQKEIDREARMTITHELGHGREQVTAIYVGR
;
A
#
# COMPACT_ATOMS: atom_id res chain seq x y z
N MET A 1 7.07 -15.28 -0.51
CA MET A 1 5.99 -14.99 0.47
C MET A 1 6.52 -14.05 1.53
N ILE A 2 5.78 -12.97 1.85
CA ILE A 2 6.22 -11.94 2.78
C ILE A 2 6.42 -12.51 4.19
N ARG A 3 7.58 -12.21 4.78
CA ARG A 3 7.91 -12.52 6.17
C ARG A 3 8.03 -11.21 6.94
N PRO A 4 7.08 -10.87 7.82
CA PRO A 4 7.03 -9.56 8.46
C PRO A 4 8.33 -9.17 9.18
N ALA A 5 8.95 -10.10 9.90
CA ALA A 5 10.20 -9.84 10.60
C ALA A 5 11.38 -9.51 9.66
N TRP A 6 11.35 -9.97 8.42
CA TRP A 6 12.38 -9.70 7.43
C TRP A 6 12.11 -8.45 6.60
N ALA A 7 10.82 -8.12 6.44
CA ALA A 7 10.39 -6.94 5.70
C ALA A 7 10.59 -5.66 6.51
N ASP A 8 10.49 -5.74 7.83
CA ASP A 8 10.58 -4.60 8.74
C ASP A 8 12.02 -4.05 8.84
N ARG A 9 12.21 -2.79 8.47
CA ARG A 9 13.47 -2.06 8.58
C ARG A 9 13.39 -0.89 9.58
N GLY A 10 12.40 -0.90 10.47
CA GLY A 10 12.18 0.14 11.47
C GLY A 10 11.26 1.25 10.96
N ASP A 11 11.74 2.07 10.07
CA ASP A 11 10.99 3.20 9.47
C ASP A 11 10.20 2.85 8.20
N ARG A 12 10.44 1.67 7.64
CA ARG A 12 9.83 1.20 6.39
C ARG A 12 9.71 -0.31 6.31
N ILE A 13 8.86 -0.76 5.41
CA ILE A 13 8.76 -2.16 4.97
C ILE A 13 9.47 -2.30 3.63
N VAL A 14 10.43 -3.21 3.54
CA VAL A 14 11.10 -3.56 2.27
C VAL A 14 10.48 -4.85 1.72
N LEU A 15 9.90 -4.77 0.55
CA LEU A 15 9.37 -5.93 -0.18
C LEU A 15 10.36 -6.38 -1.23
N MET A 16 10.86 -7.59 -1.08
CA MET A 16 11.74 -8.21 -2.07
C MET A 16 10.98 -8.54 -3.36
N ASP A 17 11.67 -8.55 -4.48
CA ASP A 17 11.13 -8.91 -5.80
C ASP A 17 10.41 -10.26 -5.81
N SER A 18 10.99 -11.27 -5.17
CA SER A 18 10.43 -12.64 -5.05
C SER A 18 9.12 -12.72 -4.26
N TRP A 19 8.77 -11.68 -3.49
CA TRP A 19 7.54 -11.62 -2.70
C TRP A 19 6.41 -10.86 -3.37
N ALA A 20 6.72 -10.11 -4.43
CA ALA A 20 5.78 -9.20 -5.06
C ALA A 20 5.37 -9.67 -6.46
N LYS A 21 4.09 -9.49 -6.80
CA LYS A 21 3.62 -9.64 -8.17
C LYS A 21 4.36 -8.65 -9.07
N GLY A 22 4.92 -9.15 -10.18
CA GLY A 22 5.70 -8.34 -11.11
C GLY A 22 7.17 -8.18 -10.74
N LYS A 23 7.66 -8.93 -9.73
CA LYS A 23 9.07 -8.98 -9.33
C LYS A 23 9.70 -7.59 -9.14
N ARG A 24 9.02 -6.73 -8.41
CA ARG A 24 9.50 -5.36 -8.14
C ARG A 24 9.77 -5.21 -6.65
N GLU A 25 11.02 -5.01 -6.33
CA GLU A 25 11.44 -4.55 -5.01
C GLU A 25 10.92 -3.14 -4.76
N ARG A 26 10.52 -2.86 -3.52
CA ARG A 26 10.03 -1.54 -3.14
C ARG A 26 10.06 -1.32 -1.64
N ASP A 27 10.19 -0.08 -1.29
CA ASP A 27 10.14 0.42 0.07
C ASP A 27 8.79 1.10 0.31
N ILE A 28 8.15 0.77 1.44
CA ILE A 28 6.89 1.37 1.85
C ILE A 28 7.12 1.99 3.22
N PRO A 29 7.03 3.31 3.40
CA PRO A 29 7.29 3.96 4.66
C PRO A 29 6.24 3.60 5.72
N ILE A 30 6.68 3.45 6.97
CA ILE A 30 5.80 3.37 8.14
C ILE A 30 5.59 4.80 8.62
N ARG A 31 4.38 5.33 8.45
CA ARG A 31 4.08 6.76 8.56
C ARG A 31 3.42 7.17 9.88
N ASN A 32 2.94 6.20 10.65
CA ASN A 32 2.25 6.47 11.91
C ASN A 32 2.34 5.31 12.90
N ALA A 33 2.00 5.59 14.15
CA ALA A 33 2.06 4.63 15.25
C ALA A 33 1.14 3.43 15.04
N GLU A 34 -0.01 3.61 14.40
CA GLU A 34 -0.96 2.52 14.14
C GLU A 34 -0.39 1.50 13.14
N GLN A 35 0.23 1.97 12.07
CA GLN A 35 0.93 1.08 11.12
C GLN A 35 2.07 0.33 11.80
N ARG A 36 2.81 0.99 12.69
CA ARG A 36 3.86 0.35 13.49
C ARG A 36 3.29 -0.74 14.38
N ARG A 37 2.22 -0.44 15.13
CA ARG A 37 1.55 -1.38 16.02
C ARG A 37 1.09 -2.64 15.26
N VAL A 38 0.39 -2.46 14.14
CA VAL A 38 -0.11 -3.58 13.32
C VAL A 38 1.03 -4.44 12.78
N LEU A 39 2.14 -3.82 12.35
CA LEU A 39 3.30 -4.57 11.87
C LEU A 39 3.97 -5.37 13.01
N ASP A 40 4.04 -4.81 14.21
CA ASP A 40 4.60 -5.51 15.38
C ASP A 40 3.73 -6.70 15.79
N GLU A 41 2.40 -6.56 15.76
CA GLU A 41 1.47 -7.68 15.96
C GLU A 41 1.64 -8.77 14.89
N ALA A 42 1.77 -8.38 13.63
CA ALA A 42 2.01 -9.32 12.54
C ALA A 42 3.35 -10.08 12.71
N LYS A 43 4.38 -9.41 13.21
CA LYS A 43 5.68 -10.02 13.53
C LYS A 43 5.56 -11.03 14.69
N GLN A 44 4.86 -10.66 15.75
CA GLN A 44 4.63 -11.57 16.89
C GLN A 44 3.87 -12.82 16.44
N PHE A 45 2.84 -12.67 15.62
CA PHE A 45 2.06 -13.78 15.08
C PHE A 45 2.88 -14.68 14.15
N ALA A 46 3.66 -14.12 13.25
CA ALA A 46 4.42 -14.85 12.23
C ALA A 46 5.76 -15.42 12.75
N GLY A 47 6.32 -14.85 13.82
CA GLY A 47 7.67 -15.15 14.28
C GLY A 47 8.70 -14.96 13.17
N LYS A 48 9.51 -15.98 12.90
CA LYS A 48 10.48 -15.98 11.77
C LYS A 48 9.85 -16.41 10.43
N GLY A 49 8.57 -16.77 10.43
CA GLY A 49 7.84 -17.26 9.26
C GLY A 49 7.04 -16.21 8.52
N SER A 50 6.10 -16.69 7.73
CA SER A 50 5.08 -15.87 7.06
C SER A 50 3.79 -15.84 7.87
N LEU A 51 2.84 -15.00 7.44
CA LEU A 51 1.49 -14.93 8.02
C LEU A 51 0.64 -16.17 7.69
N ILE A 52 1.16 -17.12 6.90
CA ILE A 52 0.51 -18.41 6.67
C ILE A 52 1.09 -19.41 7.65
N PRO A 53 0.30 -20.00 8.56
CA PRO A 53 0.75 -21.03 9.48
C PRO A 53 1.37 -22.22 8.75
N LYS A 54 2.43 -22.81 9.29
CA LYS A 54 3.14 -23.94 8.67
C LYS A 54 2.24 -25.14 8.37
N ALA A 55 1.21 -25.34 9.19
CA ALA A 55 0.24 -26.44 9.03
C ALA A 55 -0.84 -26.17 7.96
N MET A 56 -0.86 -24.97 7.35
CA MET A 56 -1.87 -24.58 6.38
C MET A 56 -1.27 -24.38 5.00
N ARG A 57 -2.02 -24.80 3.97
CA ARG A 57 -1.70 -24.46 2.58
C ARG A 57 -2.15 -23.03 2.26
N TYR A 58 -1.53 -22.42 1.29
CA TYR A 58 -1.89 -21.05 0.83
C TYR A 58 -3.40 -20.89 0.54
N VAL A 59 -3.99 -21.85 -0.14
CA VAL A 59 -5.41 -21.82 -0.52
C VAL A 59 -6.34 -21.87 0.70
N GLU A 60 -5.96 -22.58 1.74
CA GLU A 60 -6.74 -22.66 3.00
C GLU A 60 -6.67 -21.34 3.76
N GLN A 61 -5.49 -20.73 3.82
CA GLN A 61 -5.31 -19.41 4.43
C GLN A 61 -6.03 -18.31 3.64
N LEU A 62 -6.02 -18.39 2.31
CA LEU A 62 -6.74 -17.46 1.46
C LEU A 62 -8.26 -17.50 1.74
N LYS A 63 -8.85 -18.68 1.77
CA LYS A 63 -10.27 -18.86 2.12
C LYS A 63 -10.59 -18.33 3.52
N ARG A 64 -9.71 -18.60 4.49
CA ARG A 64 -9.86 -18.08 5.84
C ARG A 64 -9.82 -16.55 5.87
N PHE A 65 -8.88 -15.95 5.15
CA PHE A 65 -8.77 -14.49 5.02
C PHE A 65 -10.01 -13.90 4.39
N GLU A 66 -10.49 -14.45 3.26
CA GLU A 66 -11.72 -14.00 2.60
C GLU A 66 -12.94 -14.09 3.52
N THR A 67 -13.05 -15.18 4.28
CA THR A 67 -14.12 -15.37 5.26
C THR A 67 -14.07 -14.31 6.36
N GLN A 68 -12.89 -14.00 6.89
CA GLN A 68 -12.72 -12.97 7.93
C GLN A 68 -12.98 -11.57 7.38
N CYS A 69 -12.52 -11.28 6.17
CA CYS A 69 -12.84 -10.01 5.49
C CYS A 69 -14.37 -9.85 5.33
N GLY A 70 -15.07 -10.90 4.88
CA GLY A 70 -16.53 -10.87 4.75
C GLY A 70 -17.23 -10.61 6.09
N LYS A 71 -16.80 -11.25 7.18
CA LYS A 71 -17.33 -11.01 8.54
C LYS A 71 -17.07 -9.58 9.02
N ALA A 72 -15.95 -8.98 8.62
CA ALA A 72 -15.61 -7.59 8.94
C ALA A 72 -16.25 -6.56 7.97
N GLY A 73 -17.11 -7.00 7.03
CA GLY A 73 -17.73 -6.13 6.03
C GLY A 73 -16.78 -5.65 4.93
N ILE A 74 -15.60 -6.25 4.79
CA ILE A 74 -14.62 -5.90 3.77
C ILE A 74 -14.82 -6.79 2.55
N HIS A 75 -15.57 -6.30 1.58
CA HIS A 75 -15.91 -7.07 0.37
C HIS A 75 -14.93 -6.81 -0.80
N HIS A 76 -14.20 -5.70 -0.79
CA HIS A 76 -13.29 -5.29 -1.85
C HIS A 76 -11.93 -4.88 -1.26
N VAL A 77 -11.08 -5.86 -0.98
CA VAL A 77 -9.73 -5.64 -0.40
C VAL A 77 -8.89 -4.70 -1.28
N HIS A 78 -9.15 -4.66 -2.59
CA HIS A 78 -8.47 -3.74 -3.50
C HIS A 78 -8.79 -2.26 -3.20
N GLY A 79 -9.93 -1.97 -2.59
CA GLY A 79 -10.28 -0.64 -2.08
C GLY A 79 -9.31 -0.08 -1.05
N LEU A 80 -8.64 -0.96 -0.28
CA LEU A 80 -7.59 -0.54 0.66
C LEU A 80 -6.39 0.10 -0.06
N ARG A 81 -6.10 -0.33 -1.29
CA ARG A 81 -5.04 0.29 -2.10
C ARG A 81 -5.46 1.67 -2.63
N HIS A 82 -6.73 1.85 -2.97
CA HIS A 82 -7.28 3.17 -3.33
C HIS A 82 -7.17 4.11 -2.15
N HIS A 83 -7.63 3.69 -0.98
CA HIS A 83 -7.53 4.48 0.24
C HIS A 83 -6.09 4.87 0.55
N TYR A 84 -5.16 3.91 0.52
CA TYR A 84 -3.73 4.19 0.71
C TYR A 84 -3.22 5.26 -0.26
N ALA A 85 -3.50 5.11 -1.56
CA ALA A 85 -3.01 6.04 -2.57
C ALA A 85 -3.57 7.47 -2.37
N GLN A 86 -4.85 7.59 -2.01
CA GLN A 86 -5.52 8.87 -1.80
C GLN A 86 -5.02 9.57 -0.55
N GLU A 87 -4.92 8.86 0.58
CA GLU A 87 -4.34 9.40 1.82
C GLU A 87 -2.87 9.81 1.61
N ARG A 88 -2.10 8.96 0.94
CA ARG A 88 -0.70 9.24 0.66
C ARG A 88 -0.53 10.45 -0.24
N TYR A 89 -1.40 10.62 -1.23
CA TYR A 89 -1.41 11.79 -2.09
C TYR A 89 -1.66 13.07 -1.26
N ARG A 90 -2.66 13.05 -0.39
CA ARG A 90 -2.96 14.19 0.50
C ARG A 90 -1.79 14.54 1.42
N GLU A 91 -1.11 13.52 1.99
CA GLU A 91 0.08 13.75 2.83
C GLU A 91 1.23 14.42 2.06
N LEU A 92 1.47 13.98 0.82
CA LEU A 92 2.58 14.46 0.01
C LEU A 92 2.34 15.84 -0.61
N THR A 93 1.09 16.15 -0.95
CA THR A 93 0.73 17.39 -1.64
C THR A 93 0.17 18.45 -0.73
N GLY A 94 -0.50 18.09 0.36
CA GLY A 94 -1.23 18.98 1.24
C GLY A 94 -2.67 19.29 0.78
N TRP A 95 -3.15 18.66 -0.31
CA TRP A 95 -4.53 18.80 -0.80
C TRP A 95 -5.11 17.45 -1.24
N GLU A 96 -6.45 17.41 -1.41
CA GLU A 96 -7.15 16.20 -1.85
C GLU A 96 -6.83 15.87 -3.31
N CYS A 97 -6.79 14.57 -3.62
CA CYS A 97 -6.63 14.13 -4.99
C CYS A 97 -7.91 14.35 -5.83
N PRO A 98 -7.81 14.43 -7.17
CA PRO A 98 -8.97 14.62 -8.03
C PRO A 98 -10.10 13.61 -7.82
N ALA A 99 -9.77 12.36 -7.49
CA ALA A 99 -10.78 11.33 -7.18
C ALA A 99 -11.62 11.65 -5.94
N ASN A 100 -11.09 12.45 -5.01
CA ASN A 100 -11.77 12.92 -3.79
C ASN A 100 -12.23 14.39 -3.89
N GLY A 101 -12.36 14.91 -5.11
CA GLY A 101 -12.84 16.28 -5.33
C GLY A 101 -11.76 17.37 -5.24
N GLY A 102 -10.49 16.99 -5.16
CA GLY A 102 -9.37 17.94 -5.24
C GLY A 102 -9.14 18.50 -6.64
N PRO A 103 -8.21 19.46 -6.78
CA PRO A 103 -7.96 20.14 -8.05
C PRO A 103 -7.46 19.20 -9.13
N LYS A 104 -7.98 19.38 -10.34
CA LYS A 104 -7.51 18.63 -11.53
C LYS A 104 -6.20 19.24 -12.01
N SER A 105 -5.41 18.45 -12.76
CA SER A 105 -4.10 18.87 -13.26
C SER A 105 -4.09 20.20 -14.01
N LYS A 106 -5.19 20.55 -14.73
CA LYS A 106 -5.33 21.82 -15.44
C LYS A 106 -5.55 23.04 -14.51
N GLU A 107 -5.95 22.79 -13.27
CA GLU A 107 -6.27 23.83 -12.28
C GLU A 107 -5.07 24.14 -11.38
N LEU A 108 -4.00 23.31 -11.45
CA LEU A 108 -2.78 23.45 -10.67
C LEU A 108 -1.85 24.51 -11.28
N THR A 109 -1.18 25.28 -10.39
CA THR A 109 -0.07 26.15 -10.79
C THR A 109 1.13 25.32 -11.27
N PRO A 110 2.14 25.91 -11.95
CA PRO A 110 3.36 25.19 -12.35
C PRO A 110 4.06 24.50 -11.17
N GLU A 111 4.16 25.17 -10.01
CA GLU A 111 4.78 24.63 -8.80
C GLU A 111 3.95 23.47 -8.24
N GLN A 112 2.64 23.60 -8.20
CA GLN A 112 1.75 22.54 -7.75
C GLN A 112 1.78 21.31 -8.68
N LYS A 113 1.96 21.51 -10.00
CA LYS A 113 2.12 20.39 -10.95
C LYS A 113 3.38 19.58 -10.68
N GLU A 114 4.45 20.22 -10.24
CA GLU A 114 5.67 19.49 -9.88
C GLU A 114 5.44 18.65 -8.61
N ILE A 115 4.83 19.23 -7.58
CA ILE A 115 4.45 18.50 -6.35
C ILE A 115 3.51 17.32 -6.67
N ASP A 116 2.48 17.52 -7.51
CA ASP A 116 1.58 16.47 -7.98
C ASP A 116 2.34 15.34 -8.69
N ARG A 117 3.27 15.70 -9.56
CA ARG A 117 4.10 14.73 -10.30
C ARG A 117 4.94 13.88 -9.34
N GLU A 118 5.64 14.52 -8.41
CA GLU A 118 6.48 13.84 -7.42
C GLU A 118 5.65 12.92 -6.51
N ALA A 119 4.50 13.38 -6.05
CA ALA A 119 3.58 12.59 -5.24
C ALA A 119 3.11 11.33 -5.99
N ARG A 120 2.70 11.46 -7.25
CA ARG A 120 2.28 10.34 -8.10
C ARG A 120 3.42 9.35 -8.34
N MET A 121 4.63 9.81 -8.55
CA MET A 121 5.80 8.95 -8.73
C MET A 121 6.13 8.17 -7.45
N THR A 122 6.07 8.82 -6.29
CA THR A 122 6.24 8.19 -4.99
C THR A 122 5.22 7.08 -4.76
N ILE A 123 3.93 7.37 -4.96
CA ILE A 123 2.85 6.38 -4.83
C ILE A 123 3.00 5.24 -5.83
N THR A 124 3.42 5.54 -7.05
CA THR A 124 3.70 4.54 -8.09
C THR A 124 4.75 3.54 -7.62
N HIS A 125 5.83 4.03 -7.02
CA HIS A 125 6.89 3.19 -6.45
C HIS A 125 6.36 2.37 -5.26
N GLU A 126 5.75 3.00 -4.29
CA GLU A 126 5.23 2.34 -3.08
C GLU A 126 4.19 1.24 -3.40
N LEU A 127 3.31 1.48 -4.38
CA LEU A 127 2.34 0.49 -4.85
C LEU A 127 2.92 -0.56 -5.82
N GLY A 128 4.16 -0.35 -6.30
CA GLY A 128 4.84 -1.24 -7.24
C GLY A 128 4.23 -1.23 -8.64
N HIS A 129 3.67 -0.13 -9.07
CA HIS A 129 3.19 0.04 -10.43
C HIS A 129 4.35 0.22 -11.41
N GLY A 130 4.18 -0.27 -12.63
CA GLY A 130 5.20 -0.12 -13.69
C GLY A 130 5.20 1.25 -14.35
N ARG A 131 4.11 1.99 -14.20
CA ARG A 131 3.87 3.27 -14.87
C ARG A 131 2.98 4.14 -14.00
N GLU A 132 3.19 5.45 -14.04
CA GLU A 132 2.40 6.44 -13.31
C GLU A 132 0.92 6.43 -13.72
N GLN A 133 0.62 6.11 -14.99
CA GLN A 133 -0.75 6.02 -15.49
C GLN A 133 -1.62 5.04 -14.69
N VAL A 134 -1.04 3.99 -14.11
CA VAL A 134 -1.76 3.05 -13.24
C VAL A 134 -2.15 3.73 -11.92
N THR A 135 -1.30 4.59 -11.37
CA THR A 135 -1.59 5.36 -10.17
C THR A 135 -2.74 6.36 -10.38
N ALA A 136 -2.89 6.89 -11.60
CA ALA A 136 -4.01 7.76 -11.95
C ALA A 136 -5.40 7.11 -11.79
N ILE A 137 -5.49 5.78 -11.85
CA ILE A 137 -6.74 5.03 -11.59
C ILE A 137 -7.16 5.18 -10.11
N TYR A 138 -6.20 5.35 -9.21
CA TYR A 138 -6.45 5.44 -7.77
C TYR A 138 -6.73 6.87 -7.31
N VAL A 139 -6.01 7.85 -7.84
CA VAL A 139 -6.06 9.24 -7.37
C VAL A 139 -6.81 10.19 -8.32
N GLY A 140 -7.18 9.74 -9.51
CA GLY A 140 -7.80 10.57 -10.54
C GLY A 140 -6.80 11.43 -11.31
N ARG A 141 -7.31 12.24 -12.25
CA ARG A 141 -6.54 13.18 -13.09
C ARG A 141 -7.10 14.58 -13.06
#